data_071f4aebbec01a3e4332e3132c916f84
#
_entry.id   071f4aebbec01a3e4332e3132c916f84
#
_cell.length_a   1.000
_cell.length_b   1.000
_cell.length_c   1.000
_cell.angle_alpha   90.00
_cell.angle_beta   90.00
_cell.angle_gamma   90.00
#
_symmetry.space_group_name_H-M   'P 1'
#
loop_
_entity.id
_entity.type
_entity.pdbx_description
1 polymer ?
#
loop_
_entity_poly.entity_id
_entity_poly.type
_entity_poly.pdbx_seq_one_letter_code
_entity_poly.pdbx_strand_id
1 'polypeptide(L)'
;KGKIMEIKPIAYIKTNFKEKFGIPRQSGIIEEIYGEIIFEIQFRNPDAIRGLEEYSHLWLIFDFSQNHRDNWSPTVRPPRLGGNKRVGVFATRSPFRPNNLGLSCVKLESIKFDEKKGNILVVSGVDLLDNTPIFDIKPYIPYCDSKPDAKGSFSDEFKDYKINVLYDENIFENVEQNDKISIIKIL
;
A
#
# COMPACT_ATOMS: atom_id res chain seq x y z
N LYS A 1 -18.65 -14.99 -25.37
CA LYS A 1 -18.26 -13.65 -24.84
C LYS A 1 -18.46 -13.69 -23.32
N GLY A 2 -17.38 -13.55 -22.54
CA GLY A 2 -17.47 -13.52 -21.09
C GLY A 2 -18.32 -12.34 -20.61
N LYS A 3 -19.06 -12.53 -19.52
CA LYS A 3 -19.80 -11.45 -18.85
C LYS A 3 -18.78 -10.43 -18.32
N ILE A 4 -18.93 -9.16 -18.67
CA ILE A 4 -18.10 -8.09 -18.11
C ILE A 4 -18.43 -8.04 -16.60
N MET A 5 -17.40 -8.12 -15.76
CA MET A 5 -17.49 -7.91 -14.32
C MET A 5 -17.13 -6.46 -14.01
N GLU A 6 -18.03 -5.73 -13.41
CA GLU A 6 -17.77 -4.38 -12.91
C GLU A 6 -17.35 -4.45 -11.45
N ILE A 7 -16.21 -3.83 -11.12
CA ILE A 7 -15.71 -3.70 -9.74
C ILE A 7 -15.80 -2.23 -9.36
N LYS A 8 -16.36 -1.92 -8.18
CA LYS A 8 -16.52 -0.56 -7.67
C LYS A 8 -15.66 -0.36 -6.42
N PRO A 9 -15.05 0.81 -6.24
CA PRO A 9 -14.39 1.15 -4.99
C PRO A 9 -15.37 1.07 -3.81
N ILE A 10 -14.93 0.43 -2.73
CA ILE A 10 -15.67 0.42 -1.46
C ILE A 10 -15.19 1.51 -0.51
N ALA A 11 -13.95 1.97 -0.70
CA ALA A 11 -13.31 2.97 0.14
C ALA A 11 -12.18 3.68 -0.63
N TYR A 12 -11.68 4.75 -0.04
CA TYR A 12 -10.45 5.44 -0.48
C TYR A 12 -9.52 5.58 0.72
N ILE A 13 -8.21 5.45 0.48
CA ILE A 13 -7.22 5.71 1.52
C ILE A 13 -6.72 7.15 1.44
N LYS A 14 -6.58 7.78 2.61
CA LYS A 14 -5.90 9.07 2.79
C LYS A 14 -4.51 8.83 3.33
N THR A 15 -3.52 9.38 2.66
CA THR A 15 -2.10 9.32 3.06
C THR A 15 -1.42 10.66 2.85
N ASN A 16 -0.20 10.79 3.36
CA ASN A 16 0.63 11.97 3.12
C ASN A 16 1.30 11.98 1.74
N PHE A 17 1.22 10.88 0.97
CA PHE A 17 1.83 10.78 -0.35
C PHE A 17 0.90 11.37 -1.41
N LYS A 18 1.14 12.62 -1.79
CA LYS A 18 0.39 13.31 -2.87
C LYS A 18 0.96 13.00 -4.24
N GLU A 19 2.19 12.50 -4.30
CA GLU A 19 2.94 12.18 -5.51
C GLU A 19 3.52 10.76 -5.41
N LYS A 20 3.93 10.21 -6.57
CA LYS A 20 4.50 8.84 -6.64
C LYS A 20 5.88 8.69 -6.02
N PHE A 21 6.58 9.82 -5.81
CA PHE A 21 7.92 9.81 -5.23
C PHE A 21 7.85 9.71 -3.70
N GLY A 22 8.79 8.96 -3.13
CA GLY A 22 8.87 8.76 -1.67
C GLY A 22 7.92 7.70 -1.11
N ILE A 23 7.04 7.12 -1.92
CA ILE A 23 6.20 6.00 -1.47
C ILE A 23 7.08 4.76 -1.29
N PRO A 24 6.98 4.03 -0.15
CA PRO A 24 7.65 2.76 0.03
C PRO A 24 7.30 1.79 -1.09
N ARG A 25 8.26 0.98 -1.52
CA ARG A 25 8.06 0.06 -2.64
C ARG A 25 7.13 -1.11 -2.31
N GLN A 26 6.96 -1.42 -1.05
CA GLN A 26 6.07 -2.45 -0.53
C GLN A 26 5.54 -2.02 0.83
N SER A 27 4.34 -2.47 1.18
CA SER A 27 3.76 -2.31 2.50
C SER A 27 4.60 -2.99 3.58
N GLY A 28 4.55 -2.46 4.80
CA GLY A 28 5.23 -3.02 5.96
C GLY A 28 6.76 -2.82 6.01
N ILE A 29 7.37 -2.15 5.02
CA ILE A 29 8.81 -1.83 5.07
C ILE A 29 9.08 -0.68 6.05
N ILE A 30 8.19 0.29 6.11
CA ILE A 30 8.25 1.44 7.02
C ILE A 30 6.93 1.47 7.79
N GLU A 31 6.96 1.03 9.03
CA GLU A 31 5.75 0.92 9.87
C GLU A 31 5.19 2.28 10.29
N GLU A 32 6.03 3.32 10.33
CA GLU A 32 5.65 4.67 10.74
C GLU A 32 4.82 5.44 9.71
N ILE A 33 4.51 4.85 8.57
CA ILE A 33 3.68 5.49 7.55
C ILE A 33 2.22 5.10 7.77
N TYR A 34 1.41 6.09 8.11
CA TYR A 34 -0.02 5.93 8.41
C TYR A 34 -0.92 6.30 7.25
N GLY A 35 -2.10 5.70 7.23
CA GLY A 35 -3.20 6.05 6.33
C GLY A 35 -4.55 5.89 7.01
N GLU A 36 -5.54 6.59 6.49
CA GLU A 36 -6.95 6.48 6.92
C GLU A 36 -7.79 5.95 5.77
N ILE A 37 -8.43 4.80 5.96
CA ILE A 37 -9.35 4.21 4.99
C ILE A 37 -10.76 4.71 5.30
N ILE A 38 -11.34 5.42 4.35
CA ILE A 38 -12.66 6.05 4.46
C ILE A 38 -13.60 5.36 3.48
N PHE A 39 -14.63 4.73 4.00
CA PHE A 39 -15.61 4.01 3.19
C PHE A 39 -16.50 4.95 2.38
N GLU A 40 -16.88 4.52 1.18
CA GLU A 40 -17.96 5.14 0.42
C GLU A 40 -19.30 5.05 1.18
N ILE A 41 -20.18 6.04 1.02
CA ILE A 41 -21.42 6.19 1.79
C ILE A 41 -22.24 4.90 1.81
N GLN A 42 -22.36 4.24 0.68
CA GLN A 42 -23.15 3.01 0.52
C GLN A 42 -22.56 1.78 1.26
N PHE A 43 -21.28 1.85 1.69
CA PHE A 43 -20.55 0.77 2.37
C PHE A 43 -20.22 1.08 3.83
N ARG A 44 -20.82 2.14 4.42
CA ARG A 44 -20.55 2.58 5.82
C ARG A 44 -21.34 1.82 6.88
N ASN A 45 -22.03 0.74 6.52
CA ASN A 45 -22.73 -0.06 7.51
C ASN A 45 -21.72 -0.60 8.55
N PRO A 46 -21.88 -0.29 9.86
CA PRO A 46 -20.94 -0.74 10.88
C PRO A 46 -20.88 -2.26 11.03
N ASP A 47 -21.91 -2.97 10.63
CA ASP A 47 -21.90 -4.43 10.66
C ASP A 47 -20.90 -5.05 9.68
N ALA A 48 -20.52 -4.33 8.62
CA ALA A 48 -19.54 -4.81 7.64
C ALA A 48 -18.13 -4.92 8.20
N ILE A 49 -17.84 -4.21 9.28
CA ILE A 49 -16.51 -4.22 9.93
C ILE A 49 -16.55 -4.83 11.33
N ARG A 50 -17.69 -5.40 11.74
CA ARG A 50 -17.83 -6.04 13.05
C ARG A 50 -16.84 -7.18 13.20
N GLY A 51 -16.03 -7.18 14.28
CA GLY A 51 -14.97 -8.16 14.55
C GLY A 51 -13.66 -7.89 13.82
N LEU A 52 -13.56 -6.81 13.01
CA LEU A 52 -12.32 -6.47 12.32
C LEU A 52 -11.23 -6.03 13.30
N GLU A 53 -11.60 -5.48 14.43
CA GLU A 53 -10.72 -5.04 15.53
C GLU A 53 -9.93 -6.18 16.17
N GLU A 54 -10.36 -7.43 15.98
CA GLU A 54 -9.65 -8.62 16.47
C GLU A 54 -8.44 -9.01 15.60
N TYR A 55 -8.33 -8.40 14.40
CA TYR A 55 -7.24 -8.67 13.47
C TYR A 55 -6.17 -7.59 13.52
N SER A 56 -4.91 -7.99 13.54
CA SER A 56 -3.78 -7.07 13.54
C SER A 56 -3.42 -6.53 12.17
N HIS A 57 -3.67 -7.30 11.10
CA HIS A 57 -3.30 -6.92 9.73
C HIS A 57 -4.43 -7.21 8.75
N LEU A 58 -4.43 -6.41 7.68
CA LEU A 58 -5.43 -6.45 6.62
C LEU A 58 -4.75 -6.53 5.26
N TRP A 59 -5.31 -7.34 4.35
CA TRP A 59 -5.06 -7.25 2.93
C TRP A 59 -5.94 -6.17 2.33
N LEU A 60 -5.33 -5.25 1.59
CA LEU A 60 -6.01 -4.25 0.77
C LEU A 60 -5.88 -4.63 -0.70
N ILE A 61 -7.00 -4.77 -1.40
CA ILE A 61 -7.04 -4.92 -2.85
C ILE A 61 -7.45 -3.56 -3.41
N PHE A 62 -6.60 -2.96 -4.25
CA PHE A 62 -6.75 -1.57 -4.67
C PHE A 62 -6.40 -1.36 -6.14
N ASP A 63 -6.69 -0.18 -6.65
CA ASP A 63 -6.39 0.24 -8.01
C ASP A 63 -5.08 1.05 -8.08
N PHE A 64 -4.21 0.68 -9.02
CA PHE A 64 -3.11 1.56 -9.43
C PHE A 64 -3.63 2.68 -10.35
N SER A 65 -4.54 3.51 -9.84
CA SER A 65 -5.36 4.48 -10.58
C SER A 65 -4.59 5.43 -11.50
N GLN A 66 -3.32 5.71 -11.19
CA GLN A 66 -2.48 6.55 -12.04
C GLN A 66 -1.62 5.79 -13.05
N ASN A 67 -1.84 4.49 -13.21
CA ASN A 67 -1.02 3.63 -14.06
C ASN A 67 -1.81 2.93 -15.17
N HIS A 68 -3.08 3.28 -15.36
CA HIS A 68 -3.90 2.77 -16.44
C HIS A 68 -3.32 3.12 -17.79
N ARG A 69 -3.35 2.17 -18.72
CA ARG A 69 -2.89 2.31 -20.11
C ARG A 69 -3.84 1.56 -21.03
N ASP A 70 -4.00 2.06 -22.24
CA ASP A 70 -4.84 1.40 -23.26
C ASP A 70 -4.30 0.03 -23.65
N ASN A 71 -2.97 -0.12 -23.64
CA ASN A 71 -2.30 -1.36 -23.98
C ASN A 71 -1.36 -1.81 -22.86
N TRP A 72 -1.35 -3.11 -22.58
CA TRP A 72 -0.43 -3.73 -21.65
C TRP A 72 0.77 -4.36 -22.36
N SER A 73 1.86 -4.57 -21.65
CA SER A 73 3.03 -5.28 -22.15
C SER A 73 3.24 -6.57 -21.37
N PRO A 74 3.56 -7.70 -22.05
CA PRO A 74 3.83 -8.96 -21.35
C PRO A 74 5.11 -8.92 -20.51
N THR A 75 5.96 -7.92 -20.73
CA THR A 75 7.21 -7.75 -19.99
C THR A 75 7.38 -6.33 -19.46
N VAL A 76 8.08 -6.22 -18.34
CA VAL A 76 8.48 -4.97 -17.70
C VAL A 76 9.99 -4.96 -17.46
N ARG A 77 10.55 -3.79 -17.15
CA ARG A 77 11.96 -3.62 -16.78
C ARG A 77 12.05 -3.15 -15.34
N PRO A 78 12.22 -4.08 -14.37
CA PRO A 78 12.33 -3.70 -12.98
C PRO A 78 13.57 -2.81 -12.75
N PRO A 79 13.43 -1.65 -12.07
CA PRO A 79 14.57 -0.77 -11.79
C PRO A 79 15.68 -1.47 -10.98
N ARG A 80 15.32 -2.37 -10.08
CA ARG A 80 16.28 -3.16 -9.27
C ARG A 80 17.18 -4.07 -10.10
N LEU A 81 16.77 -4.43 -11.32
CA LEU A 81 17.58 -5.20 -12.26
C LEU A 81 18.35 -4.29 -13.26
N GLY A 82 18.63 -3.04 -12.87
CA GLY A 82 19.35 -2.07 -13.69
C GLY A 82 18.54 -1.50 -14.85
N GLY A 83 17.23 -1.76 -14.93
CA GLY A 83 16.32 -1.21 -15.95
C GLY A 83 16.50 -1.78 -17.37
N ASN A 84 17.50 -2.62 -17.61
CA ASN A 84 17.79 -3.22 -18.93
C ASN A 84 17.21 -4.63 -19.07
N LYS A 85 17.18 -5.41 -18.01
CA LYS A 85 16.67 -6.78 -18.01
C LYS A 85 15.13 -6.77 -18.07
N ARG A 86 14.56 -7.49 -19.05
CA ARG A 86 13.12 -7.70 -19.16
C ARG A 86 12.70 -8.91 -18.34
N VAL A 87 11.57 -8.78 -17.65
CA VAL A 87 10.95 -9.84 -16.85
C VAL A 87 9.47 -9.89 -17.18
N GLY A 88 8.86 -11.07 -17.15
CA GLY A 88 7.42 -11.21 -17.33
C GLY A 88 6.65 -10.38 -16.31
N VAL A 89 5.59 -9.69 -16.72
CA VAL A 89 4.81 -8.80 -15.85
C VAL A 89 4.24 -9.56 -14.64
N PHE A 90 3.85 -10.81 -14.82
CA PHE A 90 3.31 -11.65 -13.74
C PHE A 90 4.38 -12.18 -12.78
N ALA A 91 5.66 -12.09 -13.15
CA ALA A 91 6.78 -12.35 -12.24
C ALA A 91 7.23 -11.08 -11.47
N THR A 92 6.41 -10.04 -11.45
CA THR A 92 6.67 -8.78 -10.76
C THR A 92 5.41 -8.25 -10.08
N ARG A 93 5.59 -7.25 -9.21
CA ARG A 93 4.50 -6.44 -8.64
C ARG A 93 4.33 -5.09 -9.35
N SER A 94 4.74 -5.00 -10.62
CA SER A 94 4.57 -3.80 -11.44
C SER A 94 3.10 -3.39 -11.55
N PRO A 95 2.78 -2.09 -11.49
CA PRO A 95 1.41 -1.59 -11.70
C PRO A 95 0.94 -1.69 -13.17
N PHE A 96 1.87 -1.89 -14.12
CA PHE A 96 1.58 -1.99 -15.56
C PHE A 96 1.12 -3.39 -15.93
N ARG A 97 -0.05 -3.76 -15.44
CA ARG A 97 -0.67 -5.09 -15.56
C ARG A 97 -1.92 -5.01 -16.45
N PRO A 98 -2.42 -6.14 -16.99
CA PRO A 98 -3.70 -6.17 -17.71
C PRO A 98 -4.87 -5.64 -16.87
N ASN A 99 -4.91 -6.01 -15.59
CA ASN A 99 -5.76 -5.41 -14.57
C ASN A 99 -4.84 -4.70 -13.57
N ASN A 100 -4.99 -3.41 -13.41
CA ASN A 100 -4.09 -2.58 -12.58
C ASN A 100 -4.38 -2.77 -11.07
N LEU A 101 -4.56 -4.01 -10.63
CA LEU A 101 -4.83 -4.34 -9.23
C LEU A 101 -3.55 -4.43 -8.41
N GLY A 102 -3.57 -3.77 -7.26
CA GLY A 102 -2.56 -3.87 -6.22
C GLY A 102 -3.04 -4.72 -5.05
N LEU A 103 -2.09 -5.24 -4.28
CA LEU A 103 -2.32 -6.00 -3.06
C LEU A 103 -1.27 -5.59 -2.04
N SER A 104 -1.70 -5.06 -0.89
CA SER A 104 -0.82 -4.64 0.20
C SER A 104 -1.33 -5.17 1.54
N CYS A 105 -0.41 -5.67 2.36
CA CYS A 105 -0.69 -6.04 3.73
C CYS A 105 -0.33 -4.85 4.63
N VAL A 106 -1.31 -4.31 5.35
CA VAL A 106 -1.15 -3.18 6.25
C VAL A 106 -1.53 -3.59 7.67
N LYS A 107 -0.95 -2.93 8.67
CA LYS A 107 -1.33 -3.13 10.07
C LYS A 107 -2.58 -2.30 10.38
N LEU A 108 -3.57 -2.88 11.05
CA LEU A 108 -4.71 -2.16 11.60
C LEU A 108 -4.33 -1.59 12.96
N GLU A 109 -4.28 -0.28 13.07
CA GLU A 109 -3.93 0.41 14.32
C GLU A 109 -5.15 0.70 15.19
N SER A 110 -6.24 1.16 14.57
CA SER A 110 -7.49 1.44 15.27
C SER A 110 -8.66 1.64 14.30
N ILE A 111 -9.87 1.57 14.84
CA ILE A 111 -11.10 1.99 14.16
C ILE A 111 -11.63 3.23 14.87
N LYS A 112 -11.75 4.34 14.14
CA LYS A 112 -12.29 5.61 14.65
C LYS A 112 -13.67 5.86 14.07
N PHE A 113 -14.52 6.50 14.82
CA PHE A 113 -15.82 6.99 14.33
C PHE A 113 -15.76 8.50 14.05
N ASP A 114 -16.26 8.91 12.90
CA ASP A 114 -16.44 10.30 12.49
C ASP A 114 -17.90 10.51 12.09
N GLU A 115 -18.53 11.59 12.57
CA GLU A 115 -19.96 11.85 12.34
C GLU A 115 -20.32 11.99 10.84
N LYS A 116 -19.39 12.48 10.02
CA LYS A 116 -19.63 12.71 8.58
C LYS A 116 -19.13 11.54 7.72
N LYS A 117 -18.06 10.89 8.14
CA LYS A 117 -17.39 9.85 7.35
C LYS A 117 -17.75 8.43 7.78
N GLY A 118 -18.38 8.27 8.96
CA GLY A 118 -18.65 6.97 9.57
C GLY A 118 -17.38 6.35 10.16
N ASN A 119 -17.29 5.03 10.16
CA ASN A 119 -16.10 4.33 10.65
C ASN A 119 -14.92 4.53 9.69
N ILE A 120 -13.76 4.85 10.26
CA ILE A 120 -12.49 5.05 9.56
C ILE A 120 -11.51 4.01 10.10
N LEU A 121 -10.88 3.24 9.22
CA LEU A 121 -9.78 2.35 9.62
C LEU A 121 -8.47 3.13 9.56
N VAL A 122 -7.78 3.23 10.69
CA VAL A 122 -6.43 3.78 10.77
C VAL A 122 -5.46 2.63 10.59
N VAL A 123 -4.60 2.73 9.60
CA VAL A 123 -3.64 1.68 9.24
C VAL A 123 -2.23 2.24 9.18
N SER A 124 -1.23 1.35 9.35
CA SER A 124 0.18 1.69 9.23
C SER A 124 0.93 0.73 8.29
N GLY A 125 2.17 1.06 7.95
CA GLY A 125 2.94 0.31 6.96
C GLY A 125 2.42 0.47 5.53
N VAL A 126 1.89 1.65 5.21
CA VAL A 126 1.19 1.93 3.95
C VAL A 126 2.17 2.24 2.82
N ASP A 127 1.91 1.68 1.63
CA ASP A 127 2.62 1.93 0.37
C ASP A 127 1.71 2.47 -0.75
N LEU A 128 0.65 3.19 -0.36
CA LEU A 128 -0.37 3.69 -1.28
C LEU A 128 -0.33 5.21 -1.40
N LEU A 129 -0.59 5.69 -2.63
CA LEU A 129 -0.80 7.10 -2.91
C LEU A 129 -2.09 7.60 -2.27
N ASP A 130 -2.13 8.89 -1.92
CA ASP A 130 -3.37 9.53 -1.44
C ASP A 130 -4.52 9.38 -2.44
N ASN A 131 -5.72 9.16 -1.95
CA ASN A 131 -6.93 8.88 -2.72
C ASN A 131 -6.89 7.60 -3.57
N THR A 132 -6.04 6.63 -3.26
CA THR A 132 -6.09 5.34 -3.95
C THR A 132 -7.41 4.63 -3.67
N PRO A 133 -8.16 4.20 -4.72
CA PRO A 133 -9.40 3.45 -4.57
C PRO A 133 -9.14 2.05 -4.03
N ILE A 134 -9.89 1.62 -3.02
CA ILE A 134 -9.84 0.28 -2.45
C ILE A 134 -11.08 -0.48 -2.90
N PHE A 135 -10.89 -1.67 -3.46
CA PHE A 135 -11.95 -2.54 -3.97
C PHE A 135 -12.40 -3.58 -2.96
N ASP A 136 -11.48 -4.05 -2.09
CA ASP A 136 -11.79 -5.05 -1.08
C ASP A 136 -10.80 -4.99 0.09
N ILE A 137 -11.26 -5.43 1.26
CA ILE A 137 -10.49 -5.54 2.48
C ILE A 137 -10.71 -6.93 3.04
N LYS A 138 -9.62 -7.64 3.33
CA LYS A 138 -9.68 -8.97 3.96
C LYS A 138 -8.75 -9.04 5.17
N PRO A 139 -9.11 -9.77 6.22
CA PRO A 139 -8.19 -10.00 7.31
C PRO A 139 -6.98 -10.84 6.85
N TYR A 140 -5.80 -10.51 7.38
CA TYR A 140 -4.62 -11.35 7.25
C TYR A 140 -4.71 -12.51 8.24
N ILE A 141 -4.51 -13.73 7.76
CA ILE A 141 -4.61 -14.95 8.57
C ILE A 141 -3.23 -15.63 8.63
N PRO A 142 -2.48 -15.49 9.74
CA PRO A 142 -1.06 -15.88 9.79
C PRO A 142 -0.80 -17.33 9.40
N TYR A 143 -1.63 -18.27 9.84
CA TYR A 143 -1.39 -19.70 9.60
C TYR A 143 -1.51 -20.13 8.14
N CYS A 144 -2.22 -19.36 7.30
CA CYS A 144 -2.36 -19.67 5.87
C CYS A 144 -1.64 -18.68 4.96
N ASP A 145 -1.55 -17.41 5.34
CA ASP A 145 -0.95 -16.35 4.52
C ASP A 145 0.57 -16.29 4.65
N SER A 146 1.11 -16.62 5.83
CA SER A 146 2.57 -16.63 6.05
C SER A 146 3.22 -17.86 5.43
N LYS A 147 4.26 -17.64 4.63
CA LYS A 147 5.09 -18.68 4.00
C LYS A 147 6.58 -18.34 4.23
N PRO A 148 7.13 -18.63 5.42
CA PRO A 148 8.51 -18.24 5.77
C PRO A 148 9.56 -18.77 4.79
N ASP A 149 9.34 -19.96 4.22
CA ASP A 149 10.28 -20.62 3.30
C ASP A 149 10.06 -20.24 1.82
N ALA A 150 9.17 -19.28 1.54
CA ALA A 150 8.90 -18.85 0.17
C ALA A 150 10.12 -18.15 -0.44
N LYS A 151 10.39 -18.45 -1.72
CA LYS A 151 11.49 -17.83 -2.49
C LYS A 151 10.99 -16.54 -3.15
N GLY A 152 11.69 -15.43 -2.93
CA GLY A 152 11.38 -14.12 -3.49
C GLY A 152 12.08 -13.80 -4.81
N SER A 153 12.81 -14.77 -5.42
CA SER A 153 13.54 -14.54 -6.67
C SER A 153 14.51 -13.35 -6.53
N PHE A 154 14.60 -12.48 -7.54
CA PHE A 154 15.49 -11.33 -7.52
C PHE A 154 15.21 -10.33 -6.37
N SER A 155 14.05 -10.37 -5.74
CA SER A 155 13.76 -9.48 -4.60
C SER A 155 14.57 -9.87 -3.35
N ASP A 156 14.95 -11.13 -3.21
CA ASP A 156 15.74 -11.62 -2.07
C ASP A 156 17.17 -11.04 -2.07
N GLU A 157 17.72 -10.76 -3.27
CA GLU A 157 19.04 -10.14 -3.43
C GLU A 157 19.09 -8.70 -2.90
N PHE A 158 17.93 -8.03 -2.80
CA PHE A 158 17.81 -6.61 -2.42
C PHE A 158 17.09 -6.37 -1.10
N LYS A 159 16.75 -7.42 -0.33
CA LYS A 159 15.99 -7.27 0.92
C LYS A 159 16.70 -6.39 1.95
N ASP A 160 18.02 -6.50 2.03
CA ASP A 160 18.87 -5.79 2.99
C ASP A 160 19.56 -4.54 2.38
N TYR A 161 19.20 -4.19 1.12
CA TYR A 161 19.79 -3.04 0.44
C TYR A 161 19.26 -1.74 1.06
N LYS A 162 20.19 -0.97 1.65
CA LYS A 162 19.94 0.34 2.24
C LYS A 162 20.78 1.41 1.54
N ILE A 163 20.25 2.62 1.47
CA ILE A 163 20.96 3.81 0.98
C ILE A 163 21.27 4.66 2.21
N ASN A 164 22.52 5.10 2.33
CA ASN A 164 22.86 6.10 3.34
C ASN A 164 22.33 7.46 2.90
N VAL A 165 21.44 8.03 3.70
CA VAL A 165 20.91 9.37 3.47
C VAL A 165 21.74 10.36 4.29
N LEU A 166 22.42 11.28 3.60
CA LEU A 166 23.12 12.39 4.23
C LEU A 166 22.24 13.63 4.17
N TYR A 167 22.03 14.28 5.29
CA TYR A 167 21.24 15.49 5.38
C TYR A 167 21.89 16.49 6.34
N ASP A 168 21.62 17.78 6.11
CA ASP A 168 22.02 18.85 7.04
C ASP A 168 20.98 18.94 8.15
N GLU A 169 21.42 18.93 9.42
CA GLU A 169 20.55 19.10 10.59
C GLU A 169 19.69 20.37 10.54
N ASN A 170 20.16 21.40 9.87
CA ASN A 170 19.45 22.67 9.71
C ASN A 170 18.12 22.54 8.96
N ILE A 171 17.92 21.47 8.16
CA ILE A 171 16.62 21.23 7.49
C ILE A 171 15.48 21.04 8.49
N PHE A 172 15.79 20.74 9.75
CA PHE A 172 14.83 20.51 10.82
C PHE A 172 14.62 21.70 11.74
N GLU A 173 15.22 22.88 11.48
CA GLU A 173 15.13 24.06 12.37
C GLU A 173 13.70 24.48 12.68
N ASN A 174 12.77 24.30 11.73
CA ASN A 174 11.35 24.66 11.88
C ASN A 174 10.42 23.45 11.99
N VAL A 175 10.96 22.27 12.29
CA VAL A 175 10.18 21.02 12.41
C VAL A 175 10.04 20.66 13.88
N GLU A 176 8.83 20.34 14.31
CA GLU A 176 8.58 19.88 15.68
C GLU A 176 9.37 18.58 15.96
N GLN A 177 9.80 18.41 17.22
CA GLN A 177 10.69 17.32 17.62
C GLN A 177 10.09 15.93 17.28
N ASN A 178 8.79 15.74 17.46
CA ASN A 178 8.12 14.48 17.15
C ASN A 178 8.10 14.20 15.64
N ASP A 179 7.88 15.23 14.83
CA ASP A 179 7.90 15.12 13.37
C ASP A 179 9.31 14.86 12.87
N LYS A 180 10.33 15.52 13.44
CA LYS A 180 11.74 15.22 13.14
C LYS A 180 12.07 13.75 13.37
N ILE A 181 11.68 13.20 14.53
CA ILE A 181 11.91 11.78 14.85
C ILE A 181 11.23 10.87 13.82
N SER A 182 9.99 11.19 13.44
CA SER A 182 9.22 10.42 12.45
C SER A 182 9.88 10.47 11.07
N ILE A 183 10.33 11.65 10.63
CA ILE A 183 11.02 11.83 9.35
C ILE A 183 12.33 11.03 9.31
N ILE A 184 13.14 11.10 10.38
CA ILE A 184 14.42 10.37 10.46
C ILE A 184 14.21 8.85 10.41
N LYS A 185 13.12 8.33 10.98
CA LYS A 185 12.79 6.90 10.91
C LYS A 185 12.37 6.45 9.51
N ILE A 186 11.81 7.36 8.70
CA ILE A 186 11.38 7.09 7.32
C ILE A 186 12.57 7.15 6.34
N LEU A 187 13.61 7.93 6.65
CA LEU A 187 14.84 8.03 5.85
C LEU A 187 15.72 6.78 5.98
#